data_5cf1580223e0a52cb7fbc8870e6fbefa
#
_entry.id   5cf1580223e0a52cb7fbc8870e6fbefa
#
_cell.length_a   1.000
_cell.length_b   1.000
_cell.length_c   1.000
_cell.angle_alpha   90.00
_cell.angle_beta   90.00
_cell.angle_gamma   90.00
#
_symmetry.space_group_name_H-M   'P 1'
#
loop_
_entity.id
_entity.type
_entity.pdbx_description
1 polymer ?
#
loop_
_entity_poly.entity_id
_entity_poly.type
_entity_poly.pdbx_seq_one_letter_code
_entity_poly.pdbx_strand_id
1 'polypeptide(L)'
;MNRDLEAYLTKCRDQYYRGTPIIPDEVYDRIVENTTGEFMVGHDTEHRFAHPFPMYSLQKVFSGEDTPPNYQNKAVIATPKLDGAAVSICYVDGIFHDAMTRGDGKYGLDISDKLKHIAPRTLSMGKTLFSGLRQITGEIVAPKTIKNARNYAAGALNLKDVEEFKRRDLTLVVYGIQPYVGEYWLQDMKMLGNWFNVITLGDYNEFPKDGTVFRVDKYSYFEDFGYTSHHPRGAYALKTREEGVVTKLLDVEWNT
;
A
#
# COMPACT_ATOMS: atom_id res chain seq x y z
N MET A 1 2.08 11.71 -21.27
CA MET A 1 2.82 11.87 -20.00
C MET A 1 2.36 13.13 -19.29
N ASN A 2 2.14 13.10 -17.97
CA ASN A 2 1.79 14.30 -17.20
C ASN A 2 3.02 15.23 -17.14
N ARG A 3 2.85 16.54 -17.43
CA ARG A 3 3.93 17.53 -17.45
C ARG A 3 4.72 17.59 -16.12
N ASP A 4 4.03 17.39 -15.00
CA ASP A 4 4.65 17.43 -13.68
C ASP A 4 5.55 16.22 -13.42
N LEU A 5 5.15 15.03 -13.88
CA LEU A 5 5.98 13.83 -13.80
C LEU A 5 7.19 13.92 -14.71
N GLU A 6 7.05 14.45 -15.91
CA GLU A 6 8.15 14.65 -16.86
C GLU A 6 9.19 15.62 -16.30
N ALA A 7 8.74 16.73 -15.71
CA ALA A 7 9.61 17.68 -15.03
C ALA A 7 10.34 17.03 -13.84
N TYR A 8 9.63 16.20 -13.08
CA TYR A 8 10.22 15.48 -11.94
C TYR A 8 11.28 14.47 -12.40
N LEU A 9 11.00 13.64 -13.41
CA LEU A 9 11.97 12.67 -13.94
C LEU A 9 13.19 13.37 -14.54
N THR A 10 13.00 14.52 -15.21
CA THR A 10 14.09 15.34 -15.70
C THR A 10 14.98 15.83 -14.55
N LYS A 11 14.40 16.31 -13.45
CA LYS A 11 15.14 16.72 -12.26
C LYS A 11 15.88 15.55 -11.61
N CYS A 12 15.28 14.36 -11.52
CA CYS A 12 15.94 13.17 -10.98
C CYS A 12 17.15 12.79 -11.82
N ARG A 13 17.02 12.78 -13.16
CA ARG A 13 18.12 12.51 -14.10
C ARG A 13 19.25 13.52 -13.94
N ASP A 14 18.94 14.81 -13.88
CA ASP A 14 19.95 15.86 -13.77
C ASP A 14 20.72 15.78 -12.44
N GLN A 15 20.07 15.42 -11.36
CA GLN A 15 20.70 15.22 -10.05
C GLN A 15 21.53 13.94 -10.00
N TYR A 16 21.11 12.88 -10.68
CA TYR A 16 21.90 11.66 -10.82
C TYR A 16 23.25 11.94 -11.47
N TYR A 17 23.28 12.65 -12.62
CA TYR A 17 24.53 13.02 -13.29
C TYR A 17 25.40 14.01 -12.51
N ARG A 18 24.83 14.70 -11.52
CA ARG A 18 25.59 15.57 -10.58
C ARG A 18 26.13 14.81 -9.38
N GLY A 19 25.88 13.49 -9.26
CA GLY A 19 26.32 12.66 -8.14
C GLY A 19 25.49 12.82 -6.86
N THR A 20 24.32 13.42 -6.95
CA THR A 20 23.37 13.62 -5.82
C THR A 20 21.98 13.10 -6.18
N PRO A 21 21.80 11.77 -6.36
CA PRO A 21 20.53 11.20 -6.79
C PRO A 21 19.42 11.49 -5.78
N ILE A 22 18.23 11.89 -6.28
CA ILE A 22 17.05 12.18 -5.48
C ILE A 22 16.30 10.88 -5.13
N ILE A 23 16.35 9.90 -6.04
CA ILE A 23 15.74 8.58 -5.89
C ILE A 23 16.75 7.51 -6.34
N PRO A 24 16.66 6.27 -5.83
CA PRO A 24 17.46 5.15 -6.33
C PRO A 24 17.21 4.88 -7.82
N ASP A 25 18.24 4.41 -8.54
CA ASP A 25 18.17 4.11 -9.98
C ASP A 25 17.02 3.16 -10.32
N GLU A 26 16.87 2.09 -9.52
CA GLU A 26 15.80 1.11 -9.71
C GLU A 26 14.40 1.71 -9.59
N VAL A 27 14.24 2.77 -8.79
CA VAL A 27 12.97 3.51 -8.66
C VAL A 27 12.76 4.40 -9.87
N TYR A 28 13.82 5.08 -10.33
CA TYR A 28 13.76 5.91 -11.54
C TYR A 28 13.39 5.06 -12.76
N ASP A 29 14.07 3.95 -12.96
CA ASP A 29 13.84 3.04 -14.09
C ASP A 29 12.39 2.53 -14.10
N ARG A 30 11.85 2.10 -12.96
CA ARG A 30 10.45 1.66 -12.87
C ARG A 30 9.44 2.74 -13.24
N ILE A 31 9.70 3.99 -12.84
CA ILE A 31 8.81 5.11 -13.19
C ILE A 31 8.89 5.39 -14.69
N VAL A 32 10.09 5.39 -15.26
CA VAL A 32 10.29 5.60 -16.69
C VAL A 32 9.64 4.48 -17.50
N GLU A 33 9.84 3.22 -17.15
CA GLU A 33 9.21 2.05 -17.78
C GLU A 33 7.69 2.18 -17.82
N ASN A 34 7.07 2.56 -16.70
CA ASN A 34 5.62 2.75 -16.62
C ASN A 34 5.12 3.95 -17.45
N THR A 35 5.98 4.93 -17.70
CA THR A 35 5.58 6.19 -18.33
C THR A 35 5.74 6.13 -19.85
N THR A 36 6.73 5.40 -20.36
CA THR A 36 7.05 5.33 -21.80
C THR A 36 6.28 4.22 -22.53
N GLY A 37 5.68 3.28 -21.81
CA GLY A 37 4.91 2.17 -22.41
C GLY A 37 5.77 1.16 -23.17
N GLU A 38 7.10 1.22 -23.06
CA GLU A 38 8.02 0.39 -23.85
C GLU A 38 8.31 -1.01 -23.29
N PHE A 39 7.77 -1.38 -22.14
CA PHE A 39 8.00 -2.71 -21.55
C PHE A 39 6.73 -3.49 -21.23
N MET A 40 6.10 -4.00 -22.29
CA MET A 40 5.06 -5.01 -22.18
C MET A 40 5.38 -6.19 -23.10
N VAL A 41 6.33 -7.02 -22.69
CA VAL A 41 6.54 -8.33 -23.30
C VAL A 41 5.96 -9.42 -22.40
N GLY A 42 4.81 -9.93 -22.76
CA GLY A 42 4.26 -11.19 -22.28
C GLY A 42 3.03 -11.12 -21.37
N HIS A 43 1.90 -11.53 -21.92
CA HIS A 43 0.62 -11.91 -21.33
C HIS A 43 -0.20 -10.83 -20.58
N ASP A 44 -1.37 -10.47 -21.16
CA ASP A 44 -2.54 -9.77 -20.57
C ASP A 44 -2.22 -8.72 -19.47
N THR A 45 -1.44 -7.73 -19.84
CA THR A 45 -0.95 -6.70 -18.92
C THR A 45 -1.49 -5.31 -19.25
N GLU A 46 -2.52 -5.23 -20.08
CA GLU A 46 -3.20 -3.96 -20.35
C GLU A 46 -3.71 -3.37 -19.03
N HIS A 47 -2.98 -2.45 -18.44
CA HIS A 47 -3.28 -1.73 -17.19
C HIS A 47 -2.56 -2.17 -15.91
N ARG A 48 -1.43 -2.88 -15.99
CA ARG A 48 -0.56 -3.11 -14.83
C ARG A 48 0.63 -2.16 -14.84
N PHE A 49 0.89 -1.53 -13.70
CA PHE A 49 2.01 -0.59 -13.51
C PHE A 49 2.90 -1.06 -12.38
N ALA A 50 4.21 -0.78 -12.47
CA ALA A 50 5.15 -1.11 -11.41
C ALA A 50 5.00 -0.14 -10.23
N HIS A 51 5.02 -0.68 -9.01
CA HIS A 51 5.10 0.15 -7.82
C HIS A 51 6.48 0.81 -7.74
N PRO A 52 6.57 2.13 -7.53
CA PRO A 52 7.85 2.80 -7.26
C PRO A 52 8.61 2.16 -6.08
N PHE A 53 7.87 1.75 -5.04
CA PHE A 53 8.37 1.00 -3.90
C PHE A 53 7.58 -0.30 -3.75
N PRO A 54 8.25 -1.47 -3.61
CA PRO A 54 7.56 -2.74 -3.49
C PRO A 54 6.55 -2.78 -2.33
N MET A 55 5.38 -3.34 -2.56
CA MET A 55 4.36 -3.59 -1.53
C MET A 55 4.52 -5.00 -0.98
N TYR A 56 5.39 -5.18 -0.01
CA TYR A 56 5.63 -6.47 0.61
C TYR A 56 4.41 -7.01 1.35
N SER A 57 4.29 -8.34 1.37
CA SER A 57 3.40 -9.04 2.31
C SER A 57 3.96 -8.97 3.74
N LEU A 58 3.21 -9.44 4.71
CA LEU A 58 3.71 -9.63 6.08
C LEU A 58 3.92 -11.13 6.35
N GLN A 59 4.96 -11.46 7.12
CA GLN A 59 5.11 -12.78 7.69
C GLN A 59 3.88 -13.09 8.54
N LYS A 60 3.28 -14.26 8.35
CA LYS A 60 2.18 -14.73 9.19
C LYS A 60 2.77 -15.51 10.36
N VAL A 61 2.28 -15.21 11.55
CA VAL A 61 2.60 -15.90 12.80
C VAL A 61 1.28 -16.33 13.43
N PHE A 62 1.10 -17.61 13.69
CA PHE A 62 -0.12 -18.14 14.28
C PHE A 62 0.01 -18.25 15.80
N SER A 63 -0.94 -17.64 16.51
CA SER A 63 -0.96 -17.63 17.97
C SER A 63 -1.07 -19.05 18.52
N GLY A 64 -0.18 -19.42 19.44
CA GLY A 64 -0.12 -20.76 20.05
C GLY A 64 0.59 -21.82 19.20
N GLU A 65 0.97 -21.52 17.96
CA GLU A 65 1.68 -22.45 17.07
C GLU A 65 3.10 -21.97 16.75
N ASP A 66 3.24 -20.70 16.38
CA ASP A 66 4.51 -20.13 15.95
C ASP A 66 5.14 -19.27 17.05
N THR A 67 6.48 -19.18 17.04
CA THR A 67 7.22 -18.24 17.88
C THR A 67 7.35 -16.90 17.15
N PRO A 68 6.80 -15.79 17.68
CA PRO A 68 6.94 -14.47 17.07
C PRO A 68 8.42 -14.04 16.97
N PRO A 69 8.77 -13.23 15.96
CA PRO A 69 10.09 -12.62 15.87
C PRO A 69 10.47 -11.84 17.14
N ASN A 70 11.72 -12.01 17.60
CA ASN A 70 12.24 -11.26 18.74
C ASN A 70 12.94 -9.98 18.26
N TYR A 71 12.39 -8.83 18.61
CA TYR A 71 12.94 -7.53 18.24
C TYR A 71 13.91 -6.93 19.27
N GLN A 72 14.48 -7.73 20.17
CA GLN A 72 15.60 -7.33 21.05
C GLN A 72 15.37 -6.01 21.79
N ASN A 73 14.25 -5.84 22.46
CA ASN A 73 13.86 -4.63 23.21
C ASN A 73 13.68 -3.36 22.34
N LYS A 74 13.53 -3.48 21.03
CA LYS A 74 13.13 -2.36 20.18
C LYS A 74 11.66 -2.02 20.43
N ALA A 75 11.30 -0.75 20.29
CA ALA A 75 9.91 -0.33 20.35
C ALA A 75 9.12 -0.95 19.19
N VAL A 76 8.04 -1.62 19.51
CA VAL A 76 7.14 -2.30 18.56
C VAL A 76 5.75 -1.73 18.73
N ILE A 77 5.14 -1.37 17.62
CA ILE A 77 3.78 -0.85 17.55
C ILE A 77 2.85 -1.96 17.07
N ALA A 78 1.75 -2.14 17.80
CA ALA A 78 0.69 -3.07 17.44
C ALA A 78 -0.49 -2.30 16.85
N THR A 79 -0.97 -2.73 15.69
CA THR A 79 -2.14 -2.14 15.03
C THR A 79 -3.09 -3.23 14.54
N PRO A 80 -4.39 -2.94 14.40
CA PRO A 80 -5.30 -3.88 13.79
C PRO A 80 -4.85 -4.22 12.37
N LYS A 81 -4.93 -5.50 12.01
CA LYS A 81 -4.78 -5.93 10.62
C LYS A 81 -6.15 -5.91 9.95
N LEU A 82 -6.43 -4.81 9.26
CA LEU A 82 -7.68 -4.65 8.53
C LEU A 82 -7.75 -5.66 7.37
N ASP A 83 -8.93 -6.19 7.13
CA ASP A 83 -9.19 -7.17 6.07
C ASP A 83 -9.96 -6.50 4.93
N GLY A 84 -9.22 -6.00 3.96
CA GLY A 84 -9.73 -5.27 2.81
C GLY A 84 -8.93 -5.53 1.53
N ALA A 85 -8.72 -4.51 0.75
CA ALA A 85 -7.90 -4.52 -0.47
C ALA A 85 -6.75 -3.52 -0.34
N ALA A 86 -5.51 -4.01 -0.36
CA ALA A 86 -4.32 -3.19 -0.28
C ALA A 86 -4.10 -2.37 -1.55
N VAL A 87 -3.79 -1.09 -1.38
CA VAL A 87 -3.55 -0.13 -2.46
C VAL A 87 -2.31 0.72 -2.19
N SER A 88 -1.70 1.22 -3.26
CA SER A 88 -0.71 2.29 -3.22
C SER A 88 -1.25 3.53 -3.93
N ILE A 89 -0.86 4.70 -3.45
CA ILE A 89 -1.21 6.00 -4.02
C ILE A 89 0.07 6.80 -4.15
N CYS A 90 0.38 7.23 -5.36
CA CYS A 90 1.56 8.02 -5.66
C CYS A 90 1.22 9.51 -5.72
N TYR A 91 2.04 10.29 -5.06
CA TYR A 91 2.03 11.74 -5.10
C TYR A 91 3.36 12.25 -5.64
N VAL A 92 3.31 13.26 -6.48
CA VAL A 92 4.49 13.99 -6.99
C VAL A 92 4.38 15.42 -6.52
N ASP A 93 5.36 15.88 -5.74
CA ASP A 93 5.37 17.20 -5.10
C ASP A 93 4.06 17.50 -4.33
N GLY A 94 3.51 16.48 -3.67
CA GLY A 94 2.27 16.55 -2.91
C GLY A 94 0.98 16.55 -3.75
N ILE A 95 1.07 16.41 -5.06
CA ILE A 95 -0.09 16.32 -5.96
C ILE A 95 -0.36 14.85 -6.28
N PHE A 96 -1.63 14.41 -6.16
CA PHE A 96 -2.05 13.07 -6.54
C PHE A 96 -1.67 12.79 -8.00
N HIS A 97 -0.93 11.72 -8.23
CA HIS A 97 -0.50 11.30 -9.55
C HIS A 97 -1.26 10.06 -10.02
N ASP A 98 -1.09 8.93 -9.36
CA ASP A 98 -1.74 7.66 -9.68
C ASP A 98 -2.05 6.82 -8.45
N ALA A 99 -2.79 5.74 -8.63
CA ALA A 99 -3.05 4.74 -7.61
C ALA A 99 -3.19 3.35 -8.23
N MET A 100 -2.70 2.34 -7.50
CA MET A 100 -2.65 0.96 -7.95
C MET A 100 -3.13 -0.01 -6.87
N THR A 101 -3.72 -1.12 -7.28
CA THR A 101 -3.89 -2.27 -6.38
C THR A 101 -2.53 -2.85 -6.03
N ARG A 102 -2.40 -3.56 -4.91
CA ARG A 102 -1.13 -4.21 -4.55
C ARG A 102 -0.63 -5.18 -5.62
N GLY A 103 -1.54 -5.90 -6.30
CA GLY A 103 -1.17 -6.95 -7.23
C GLY A 103 -0.26 -8.00 -6.59
N ASP A 104 0.84 -8.32 -7.24
CA ASP A 104 1.88 -9.23 -6.74
C ASP A 104 2.91 -8.54 -5.81
N GLY A 105 2.73 -7.24 -5.55
CA GLY A 105 3.61 -6.40 -4.76
C GLY A 105 4.68 -5.66 -5.56
N LYS A 106 4.91 -6.03 -6.80
CA LYS A 106 5.77 -5.33 -7.75
C LYS A 106 4.94 -4.57 -8.78
N TYR A 107 3.88 -5.19 -9.27
CA TYR A 107 2.97 -4.65 -10.28
C TYR A 107 1.53 -4.71 -9.80
N GLY A 108 0.77 -3.62 -9.99
CA GLY A 108 -0.64 -3.51 -9.65
C GLY A 108 -1.49 -3.04 -10.82
N LEU A 109 -2.81 -3.19 -10.71
CA LEU A 109 -3.76 -2.64 -11.67
C LEU A 109 -3.95 -1.15 -11.37
N ASP A 110 -4.03 -0.33 -12.41
CA ASP A 110 -4.39 1.09 -12.30
C ASP A 110 -5.82 1.26 -11.79
N ILE A 111 -5.95 2.00 -10.69
CA ILE A 111 -7.22 2.37 -10.08
C ILE A 111 -7.30 3.89 -9.81
N SER A 112 -6.50 4.67 -10.52
CA SER A 112 -6.36 6.12 -10.34
C SER A 112 -7.69 6.85 -10.52
N ASP A 113 -8.51 6.40 -11.48
CA ASP A 113 -9.84 6.95 -11.76
C ASP A 113 -10.80 6.83 -10.57
N LYS A 114 -10.60 5.83 -9.70
CA LYS A 114 -11.39 5.57 -8.50
C LYS A 114 -10.80 6.28 -7.29
N LEU A 115 -9.51 6.08 -7.04
CA LEU A 115 -8.85 6.57 -5.82
C LEU A 115 -8.80 8.10 -5.73
N LYS A 116 -8.79 8.83 -6.85
CA LYS A 116 -8.91 10.30 -6.87
C LYS A 116 -10.21 10.84 -6.24
N HIS A 117 -11.20 9.98 -5.99
CA HIS A 117 -12.46 10.34 -5.33
C HIS A 117 -12.46 10.07 -3.82
N ILE A 118 -11.55 9.24 -3.34
CA ILE A 118 -11.42 8.89 -1.92
C ILE A 118 -10.16 9.55 -1.32
N ALA A 119 -9.05 9.56 -2.05
CA ALA A 119 -7.80 10.14 -1.60
C ALA A 119 -7.75 11.67 -1.83
N PRO A 120 -7.07 12.42 -0.96
CA PRO A 120 -6.84 13.84 -1.16
C PRO A 120 -6.14 14.12 -2.49
N ARG A 121 -6.57 15.15 -3.19
CA ARG A 121 -5.90 15.55 -4.44
C ARG A 121 -4.55 16.22 -4.21
N THR A 122 -4.38 16.84 -3.04
CA THR A 122 -3.16 17.58 -2.71
C THR A 122 -2.82 17.38 -1.24
N LEU A 123 -1.55 17.13 -0.97
CA LEU A 123 -0.96 17.09 0.37
C LEU A 123 -0.13 18.37 0.55
N SER A 124 -0.65 19.34 1.29
CA SER A 124 0.01 20.63 1.48
C SER A 124 0.41 20.85 2.93
N MET A 125 1.69 20.72 3.25
CA MET A 125 2.25 21.05 4.55
C MET A 125 3.67 21.62 4.37
N GLY A 126 3.75 22.88 3.91
CA GLY A 126 5.03 23.46 3.53
C GLY A 126 5.64 22.84 2.26
N LYS A 127 6.37 23.63 1.50
CA LYS A 127 6.87 23.26 0.16
C LYS A 127 7.88 22.11 0.11
N THR A 128 8.32 21.56 1.26
CA THR A 128 9.44 20.60 1.31
C THR A 128 9.07 19.20 1.78
N LEU A 129 7.99 19.03 2.54
CA LEU A 129 7.68 17.74 3.21
C LEU A 129 7.30 16.62 2.24
N PHE A 130 6.57 16.95 1.17
CA PHE A 130 6.17 16.04 0.11
C PHE A 130 6.83 16.34 -1.23
N SER A 131 8.05 16.92 -1.21
CA SER A 131 8.79 17.14 -2.45
C SER A 131 9.19 15.78 -3.06
N GLY A 132 9.13 15.72 -4.38
CA GLY A 132 9.42 14.52 -5.14
C GLY A 132 8.31 13.48 -5.05
N LEU A 133 8.67 12.26 -5.43
CA LEU A 133 7.74 11.13 -5.41
C LEU A 133 7.52 10.63 -3.98
N ARG A 134 6.27 10.38 -3.63
CA ARG A 134 5.84 9.70 -2.40
C ARG A 134 4.82 8.63 -2.76
N GLN A 135 5.04 7.40 -2.31
CA GLN A 135 4.08 6.31 -2.37
C GLN A 135 3.46 6.13 -0.98
N ILE A 136 2.16 6.31 -0.88
CA ILE A 136 1.39 6.07 0.35
C ILE A 136 0.69 4.72 0.19
N THR A 137 0.84 3.85 1.18
CA THR A 137 0.19 2.53 1.18
C THR A 137 -0.95 2.49 2.19
N GLY A 138 -2.03 1.84 1.81
CA GLY A 138 -3.22 1.72 2.64
C GLY A 138 -4.07 0.51 2.30
N GLU A 139 -5.18 0.39 3.03
CA GLU A 139 -6.20 -0.62 2.82
C GLU A 139 -7.53 0.05 2.51
N ILE A 140 -8.19 -0.36 1.44
CA ILE A 140 -9.59 -0.04 1.18
C ILE A 140 -10.43 -1.07 1.90
N VAL A 141 -11.26 -0.59 2.81
CA VAL A 141 -12.12 -1.43 3.66
C VAL A 141 -13.59 -1.06 3.49
N ALA A 142 -14.45 -2.01 3.77
CA ALA A 142 -15.90 -1.83 3.84
C ALA A 142 -16.40 -2.26 5.22
N PRO A 143 -17.53 -1.70 5.72
CA PRO A 143 -18.09 -2.07 7.01
C PRO A 143 -18.33 -3.57 7.13
N LYS A 144 -18.06 -4.15 8.30
CA LYS A 144 -18.28 -5.59 8.59
C LYS A 144 -19.76 -6.01 8.55
N THR A 145 -20.69 -5.05 8.52
CA THR A 145 -22.11 -5.29 8.29
C THR A 145 -22.41 -5.74 6.86
N ILE A 146 -21.48 -5.47 5.92
CA ILE A 146 -21.57 -5.92 4.54
C ILE A 146 -21.05 -7.37 4.48
N LYS A 147 -21.87 -8.27 3.96
CA LYS A 147 -21.48 -9.67 3.76
C LYS A 147 -20.26 -9.76 2.83
N ASN A 148 -19.22 -10.49 3.26
CA ASN A 148 -17.94 -10.59 2.54
C ASN A 148 -17.32 -9.20 2.26
N ALA A 149 -17.25 -8.33 3.28
CA ALA A 149 -16.78 -6.94 3.17
C ALA A 149 -15.43 -6.81 2.44
N ARG A 150 -14.48 -7.74 2.65
CA ARG A 150 -13.22 -7.78 1.90
C ARG A 150 -13.45 -7.95 0.39
N ASN A 151 -14.26 -8.92 -0.02
CA ASN A 151 -14.55 -9.15 -1.44
C ASN A 151 -15.34 -7.98 -2.04
N TYR A 152 -16.21 -7.35 -1.25
CA TYR A 152 -16.93 -6.14 -1.65
C TYR A 152 -15.96 -4.99 -1.93
N ALA A 153 -14.98 -4.75 -1.05
CA ALA A 153 -13.96 -3.72 -1.23
C ALA A 153 -13.05 -4.02 -2.44
N ALA A 154 -12.54 -5.25 -2.55
CA ALA A 154 -11.71 -5.66 -3.68
C ALA A 154 -12.46 -5.62 -5.01
N GLY A 155 -13.72 -6.07 -5.04
CA GLY A 155 -14.59 -6.01 -6.22
C GLY A 155 -14.88 -4.59 -6.66
N ALA A 156 -15.02 -3.65 -5.72
CA ALA A 156 -15.24 -2.24 -6.02
C ALA A 156 -14.07 -1.62 -6.82
N LEU A 157 -12.83 -2.02 -6.52
CA LEU A 157 -11.66 -1.54 -7.26
C LEU A 157 -11.62 -2.03 -8.72
N ASN A 158 -12.31 -3.12 -9.03
CA ASN A 158 -12.38 -3.69 -10.38
C ASN A 158 -13.62 -3.21 -11.18
N LEU A 159 -14.48 -2.38 -10.59
CA LEU A 159 -15.65 -1.84 -11.30
C LEU A 159 -15.20 -1.02 -12.50
N LYS A 160 -15.91 -1.19 -13.64
CA LYS A 160 -15.70 -0.37 -14.83
C LYS A 160 -16.37 1.00 -14.69
N ASP A 161 -17.51 1.06 -13.97
CA ASP A 161 -18.26 2.29 -13.73
C ASP A 161 -17.80 2.97 -12.45
N VAL A 162 -17.18 4.14 -12.60
CA VAL A 162 -16.71 4.98 -11.49
C VAL A 162 -17.88 5.52 -10.66
N GLU A 163 -19.03 5.77 -11.27
CA GLU A 163 -20.21 6.25 -10.53
C GLU A 163 -20.80 5.14 -9.65
N GLU A 164 -20.68 3.88 -10.05
CA GLU A 164 -21.00 2.76 -9.16
C GLU A 164 -19.99 2.68 -8.03
N PHE A 165 -18.69 2.84 -8.28
CA PHE A 165 -17.65 2.88 -7.25
C PHE A 165 -17.92 3.94 -6.19
N LYS A 166 -18.29 5.17 -6.60
CA LYS A 166 -18.60 6.28 -5.67
C LYS A 166 -19.77 6.01 -4.73
N ARG A 167 -20.69 5.11 -5.12
CA ARG A 167 -21.83 4.71 -4.30
C ARG A 167 -21.52 3.63 -3.29
N ARG A 168 -20.33 3.02 -3.38
CA ARG A 168 -19.87 2.00 -2.45
C ARG A 168 -19.46 2.63 -1.12
N ASP A 169 -19.85 2.00 -0.03
CA ASP A 169 -19.42 2.38 1.32
C ASP A 169 -17.99 1.84 1.55
N LEU A 170 -17.02 2.67 1.25
CA LEU A 170 -15.60 2.34 1.29
C LEU A 170 -14.81 3.39 2.06
N THR A 171 -13.86 2.94 2.84
CA THR A 171 -12.93 3.79 3.56
C THR A 171 -11.49 3.43 3.21
N LEU A 172 -10.66 4.44 2.95
CA LEU A 172 -9.21 4.30 2.81
C LEU A 172 -8.57 4.50 4.19
N VAL A 173 -7.81 3.52 4.67
CA VAL A 173 -7.00 3.60 5.89
C VAL A 173 -5.54 3.39 5.53
N VAL A 174 -4.68 4.39 5.72
CA VAL A 174 -3.28 4.32 5.35
C VAL A 174 -2.41 3.80 6.51
N TYR A 175 -1.32 3.12 6.15
CA TYR A 175 -0.38 2.53 7.11
C TYR A 175 1.09 2.65 6.69
N GLY A 176 1.40 3.36 5.62
CA GLY A 176 2.79 3.55 5.19
C GLY A 176 2.99 4.69 4.23
N ILE A 177 4.22 5.18 4.19
CA ILE A 177 4.72 6.15 3.21
C ILE A 177 6.16 5.79 2.86
N GLN A 178 6.52 5.94 1.59
CA GLN A 178 7.88 5.79 1.09
C GLN A 178 8.18 6.86 0.04
N PRO A 179 9.39 7.44 0.03
CA PRO A 179 10.40 7.36 1.10
C PRO A 179 9.86 7.84 2.44
N TYR A 180 10.43 7.34 3.54
CA TYR A 180 10.09 7.81 4.90
C TYR A 180 10.33 9.30 5.05
N VAL A 181 9.53 9.97 5.89
CA VAL A 181 9.64 11.40 6.16
C VAL A 181 10.33 11.65 7.51
N GLY A 182 9.89 10.92 8.54
CA GLY A 182 10.45 10.98 9.89
C GLY A 182 11.47 9.88 10.18
N GLU A 183 11.96 9.84 11.43
CA GLU A 183 12.80 8.74 11.92
C GLU A 183 11.99 7.54 12.42
N TYR A 184 10.73 7.75 12.75
CA TYR A 184 9.82 6.77 13.36
C TYR A 184 8.53 6.65 12.54
N TRP A 185 8.05 5.43 12.40
CA TRP A 185 6.81 5.16 11.69
C TRP A 185 5.60 5.90 12.30
N LEU A 186 5.50 5.96 13.63
CA LEU A 186 4.44 6.70 14.31
C LEU A 186 4.45 8.20 13.98
N GLN A 187 5.62 8.79 13.74
CA GLN A 187 5.72 10.20 13.32
C GLN A 187 5.08 10.39 11.94
N ASP A 188 5.39 9.50 11.01
CA ASP A 188 4.82 9.54 9.65
C ASP A 188 3.31 9.31 9.68
N MET A 189 2.83 8.34 10.48
CA MET A 189 1.39 8.12 10.65
C MET A 189 0.69 9.33 11.24
N LYS A 190 1.24 9.95 12.29
CA LYS A 190 0.68 11.17 12.89
C LYS A 190 0.63 12.32 11.87
N MET A 191 1.66 12.47 11.07
CA MET A 191 1.71 13.46 9.99
C MET A 191 0.62 13.19 8.94
N LEU A 192 0.52 11.95 8.44
CA LEU A 192 -0.48 11.55 7.44
C LEU A 192 -1.92 11.69 7.94
N GLY A 193 -2.13 11.63 9.24
CA GLY A 193 -3.44 11.87 9.89
C GLY A 193 -4.05 13.25 9.64
N ASN A 194 -3.29 14.21 9.10
CA ASN A 194 -3.85 15.49 8.66
C ASN A 194 -4.68 15.39 7.37
N TRP A 195 -4.56 14.30 6.60
CA TRP A 195 -5.23 14.12 5.31
C TRP A 195 -5.96 12.79 5.17
N PHE A 196 -5.54 11.78 5.93
CA PHE A 196 -6.04 10.41 5.81
C PHE A 196 -6.54 9.86 7.14
N ASN A 197 -7.42 8.86 7.06
CA ASN A 197 -7.57 7.93 8.16
C ASN A 197 -6.30 7.08 8.24
N VAL A 198 -5.63 7.05 9.39
CA VAL A 198 -4.38 6.31 9.58
C VAL A 198 -4.56 5.22 10.61
N ILE A 199 -3.95 4.07 10.38
CA ILE A 199 -4.13 2.85 11.18
C ILE A 199 -3.84 3.02 12.67
N THR A 200 -3.09 4.06 13.05
CA THR A 200 -2.68 4.33 14.45
C THR A 200 -3.60 5.30 15.19
N LEU A 201 -4.53 5.97 14.52
CA LEU A 201 -5.37 7.02 15.12
C LEU A 201 -6.84 6.62 15.29
N GLY A 202 -7.22 5.40 14.91
CA GLY A 202 -8.59 4.88 15.06
C GLY A 202 -8.60 3.48 15.63
N ASP A 203 -9.72 3.05 16.18
CA ASP A 203 -9.92 1.67 16.63
C ASP A 203 -10.44 0.76 15.50
N TYR A 204 -11.09 1.35 14.49
CA TYR A 204 -11.60 0.69 13.30
C TYR A 204 -12.46 -0.56 13.60
N ASN A 205 -13.27 -0.50 14.68
CA ASN A 205 -14.08 -1.64 15.10
C ASN A 205 -15.24 -1.94 14.14
N GLU A 206 -15.62 -0.99 13.30
CA GLU A 206 -16.62 -1.14 12.26
C GLU A 206 -16.14 -1.99 11.05
N PHE A 207 -14.83 -2.19 10.89
CA PHE A 207 -14.26 -2.94 9.78
C PHE A 207 -13.81 -4.34 10.17
N PRO A 208 -13.79 -5.30 9.23
CA PRO A 208 -13.25 -6.64 9.47
C PRO A 208 -11.76 -6.59 9.72
N LYS A 209 -11.29 -7.43 10.63
CA LYS A 209 -9.88 -7.60 11.01
C LYS A 209 -9.53 -9.08 10.96
N ASP A 210 -8.36 -9.41 10.44
CA ASP A 210 -7.88 -10.78 10.36
C ASP A 210 -6.62 -11.04 11.22
N GLY A 211 -6.37 -10.16 12.20
CA GLY A 211 -5.26 -10.27 13.12
C GLY A 211 -4.74 -8.93 13.63
N THR A 212 -3.50 -8.95 14.11
CA THR A 212 -2.76 -7.77 14.59
C THR A 212 -1.41 -7.69 13.91
N VAL A 213 -1.06 -6.53 13.41
CA VAL A 213 0.28 -6.25 12.86
C VAL A 213 1.17 -5.72 13.96
N PHE A 214 2.33 -6.32 14.12
CA PHE A 214 3.43 -5.84 14.96
C PHE A 214 4.55 -5.32 14.07
N ARG A 215 5.00 -4.10 14.31
CA ARG A 215 6.01 -3.44 13.51
C ARG A 215 6.99 -2.69 14.40
N VAL A 216 8.30 -2.80 14.11
CA VAL A 216 9.34 -1.98 14.72
C VAL A 216 9.13 -0.52 14.31
N ASP A 217 9.10 0.39 15.29
CA ASP A 217 8.73 1.80 15.08
C ASP A 217 9.85 2.60 14.41
N LYS A 218 11.10 2.46 14.89
CA LYS A 218 12.23 3.21 14.34
C LYS A 218 12.67 2.63 13.00
N TYR A 219 12.66 3.45 11.96
CA TYR A 219 12.97 3.02 10.60
C TYR A 219 14.39 2.41 10.45
N SER A 220 15.41 3.00 11.08
CA SER A 220 16.75 2.44 11.01
C SER A 220 16.81 0.99 11.54
N TYR A 221 16.11 0.70 12.64
CA TYR A 221 16.04 -0.66 13.17
C TYR A 221 15.17 -1.58 12.31
N PHE A 222 14.10 -1.04 11.73
CA PHE A 222 13.24 -1.78 10.81
C PHE A 222 14.03 -2.25 9.58
N GLU A 223 14.84 -1.35 8.99
CA GLU A 223 15.71 -1.64 7.85
C GLU A 223 16.86 -2.58 8.21
N ASP A 224 17.45 -2.45 9.40
CA ASP A 224 18.53 -3.34 9.89
C ASP A 224 18.09 -4.82 9.97
N PHE A 225 16.81 -5.10 10.24
CA PHE A 225 16.26 -6.46 10.18
C PHE A 225 16.23 -7.03 8.77
N GLY A 226 16.20 -6.16 7.75
CA GLY A 226 16.19 -6.51 6.34
C GLY A 226 14.89 -7.17 5.88
N TYR A 227 14.98 -7.78 4.71
CA TYR A 227 13.83 -8.33 3.99
C TYR A 227 14.08 -9.79 3.57
N THR A 228 13.01 -10.51 3.34
CA THR A 228 12.99 -11.72 2.51
C THR A 228 12.52 -11.33 1.11
N SER A 229 12.43 -12.28 0.18
CA SER A 229 11.82 -12.05 -1.13
C SER A 229 10.33 -11.64 -1.06
N HIS A 230 9.65 -11.85 0.08
CA HIS A 230 8.20 -11.69 0.19
C HIS A 230 7.76 -10.73 1.30
N HIS A 231 8.57 -10.51 2.33
CA HIS A 231 8.17 -9.70 3.48
C HIS A 231 9.38 -9.08 4.21
N PRO A 232 9.18 -7.90 4.87
CA PRO A 232 10.17 -7.34 5.79
C PRO A 232 10.28 -8.21 7.04
N ARG A 233 11.47 -8.28 7.64
CA ARG A 233 11.65 -8.98 8.92
C ARG A 233 11.32 -8.09 10.13
N GLY A 234 11.26 -6.77 9.95
CA GLY A 234 10.91 -5.81 10.99
C GLY A 234 9.41 -5.71 11.32
N ALA A 235 8.57 -6.50 10.65
CA ALA A 235 7.12 -6.57 10.92
C ALA A 235 6.57 -7.97 10.68
N TYR A 236 5.48 -8.32 11.40
CA TYR A 236 4.73 -9.55 11.18
C TYR A 236 3.25 -9.36 11.50
N ALA A 237 2.42 -10.26 11.01
CA ALA A 237 1.00 -10.33 11.30
C ALA A 237 0.73 -11.51 12.23
N LEU A 238 0.28 -11.24 13.45
CA LEU A 238 -0.21 -12.26 14.38
C LEU A 238 -1.66 -12.58 14.01
N LYS A 239 -1.93 -13.84 13.77
CA LYS A 239 -3.25 -14.37 13.42
C LYS A 239 -3.65 -15.49 14.36
N THR A 240 -4.96 -15.64 14.56
CA THR A 240 -5.52 -16.84 15.17
C THR A 240 -6.02 -17.75 14.06
N ARG A 241 -5.74 -19.05 14.15
CA ARG A 241 -6.36 -20.02 13.23
C ARG A 241 -7.83 -20.12 13.54
N GLU A 242 -8.65 -19.92 12.52
CA GLU A 242 -10.06 -20.29 12.61
C GLU A 242 -10.18 -21.80 12.41
N GLU A 243 -10.97 -22.48 13.23
CA GLU A 243 -11.26 -23.88 13.02
C GLU A 243 -12.01 -24.04 11.69
N GLY A 244 -11.41 -24.83 10.80
CA GLY A 244 -12.01 -25.12 9.51
C GLY A 244 -13.23 -26.03 9.69
N VAL A 245 -14.34 -25.72 9.01
CA VAL A 245 -15.49 -26.60 8.92
C VAL A 245 -15.25 -27.58 7.78
N VAL A 246 -15.25 -28.89 8.08
CA VAL A 246 -15.17 -29.91 7.05
C VAL A 246 -16.50 -29.93 6.28
N THR A 247 -16.42 -29.78 4.96
CA THR A 247 -17.58 -29.86 4.07
C THR A 247 -17.28 -30.78 2.90
N LYS A 248 -18.32 -31.28 2.25
CA LYS A 248 -18.21 -32.10 1.04
C LYS A 248 -18.58 -31.23 -0.15
N LEU A 249 -17.68 -31.17 -1.13
CA LEU A 249 -18.01 -30.56 -2.43
C LEU A 249 -19.02 -31.45 -3.13
N LEU A 250 -20.19 -30.91 -3.46
CA LEU A 250 -21.28 -31.67 -4.09
C LEU A 250 -21.29 -31.48 -5.61
N ASP A 251 -21.02 -30.27 -6.07
CA ASP A 251 -21.03 -29.93 -7.49
C ASP A 251 -20.21 -28.65 -7.76
N VAL A 252 -19.78 -28.46 -9.00
CA VAL A 252 -19.08 -27.26 -9.50
C VAL A 252 -19.66 -26.86 -10.85
N GLU A 253 -20.28 -25.69 -10.89
CA GLU A 253 -20.68 -25.07 -12.15
C GLU A 253 -19.59 -24.10 -12.62
N TRP A 254 -19.12 -24.29 -13.85
CA TRP A 254 -18.14 -23.41 -14.49
C TRP A 254 -18.87 -22.41 -15.37
N ASN A 255 -18.76 -21.12 -15.04
CA ASN A 255 -19.22 -20.04 -15.92
C ASN A 255 -18.09 -19.75 -16.93
N THR A 256 -18.40 -19.86 -18.20
CA THR A 256 -17.54 -19.52 -19.35
C THR A 256 -17.74 -18.07 -19.78
#